data_acc3ef2a1ec9f0dec156884fc83dd106
#
_entry.id   acc3ef2a1ec9f0dec156884fc83dd106
#
_cell.length_a   1.000
_cell.length_b   1.000
_cell.length_c   1.000
_cell.angle_alpha   90.00
_cell.angle_beta   90.00
_cell.angle_gamma   90.00
#
_symmetry.space_group_name_H-M   'P 1'
#
loop_
_entity.id
_entity.type
_entity.pdbx_description
1 polymer ?
#
loop_
_entity_poly.entity_id
_entity_poly.type
_entity_poly.pdbx_seq_one_letter_code
_entity_poly.pdbx_strand_id
1 'polypeptide(L)'
;ETRLQINLEKNEQTSDWKRRPLSPFQLQYAAKDVIYLFELKKILLQEVTSLHRLNWLQEELLHLETLEIAETDNLHLRIKGAKDLTDLQRHQLKALFDYRDKQAQKLNKPPYQTIEDGILMALVERPKDTIAQWTSLKRKHPRLQNAIADIEALLQQAIQEAQALGLSNRPYYPTQAEKQAALDRRDQLRRCKDFFKPIRDHIQQQYGESIAALVLTVRIIEDFCWERYKLSHLKQYAQNIIRQAAADIGTDLSQYE
;
A
#
# COMPACT_ATOMS: atom_id res chain seq x y z
N GLU A 1 -3.25 24.26 -5.85
CA GLU A 1 -4.05 25.00 -6.88
C GLU A 1 -5.24 25.71 -6.22
N THR A 2 -6.13 25.01 -5.52
CA THR A 2 -7.40 25.58 -4.97
C THR A 2 -7.19 26.67 -3.91
N ARG A 3 -6.21 26.55 -3.03
CA ARG A 3 -5.98 27.49 -1.90
C ARG A 3 -5.22 28.74 -2.32
N LEU A 4 -4.30 28.63 -3.28
CA LEU A 4 -3.46 29.73 -3.75
C LEU A 4 -3.94 30.31 -5.07
N GLN A 5 -4.94 29.70 -5.70
CA GLN A 5 -5.47 30.07 -7.03
C GLN A 5 -4.37 30.11 -8.11
N ILE A 6 -3.36 29.27 -7.97
CA ILE A 6 -2.20 29.18 -8.88
C ILE A 6 -2.37 27.93 -9.74
N ASN A 7 -2.14 28.06 -11.04
CA ASN A 7 -2.06 26.93 -11.95
C ASN A 7 -0.60 26.48 -12.08
N LEU A 8 -0.30 25.26 -11.66
CA LEU A 8 1.04 24.65 -11.78
C LEU A 8 1.09 23.81 -13.05
N GLU A 9 1.95 24.22 -13.98
CA GLU A 9 2.25 23.46 -15.18
C GLU A 9 3.01 22.18 -14.81
N LYS A 10 2.60 21.03 -15.38
CA LYS A 10 3.18 19.71 -15.07
C LYS A 10 4.11 19.19 -16.20
N ASN A 11 4.55 20.05 -17.09
CA ASN A 11 5.28 19.68 -18.30
C ASN A 11 6.57 18.91 -18.04
N GLU A 12 7.29 19.25 -16.96
CA GLU A 12 8.57 18.63 -16.62
C GLU A 12 8.45 17.47 -15.61
N GLN A 13 7.26 17.13 -15.14
CA GLN A 13 7.05 16.08 -14.14
C GLN A 13 7.63 14.72 -14.57
N THR A 14 7.56 14.39 -15.86
CA THR A 14 8.03 13.13 -16.44
C THR A 14 9.33 13.26 -17.21
N SER A 15 9.99 14.43 -17.18
CA SER A 15 11.25 14.66 -17.87
C SER A 15 12.41 13.86 -17.26
N ASP A 16 13.54 13.76 -17.96
CA ASP A 16 14.71 13.04 -17.46
C ASP A 16 15.50 13.87 -16.43
N TRP A 17 15.12 13.73 -15.16
CA TRP A 17 15.77 14.38 -14.02
C TRP A 17 17.19 13.86 -13.71
N LYS A 18 17.67 12.81 -14.39
CA LYS A 18 19.05 12.29 -14.23
C LYS A 18 20.05 13.06 -15.07
N ARG A 19 19.59 13.69 -16.12
CA ARG A 19 20.45 14.47 -17.02
C ARG A 19 21.11 15.64 -16.28
N ARG A 20 22.39 15.86 -16.57
CA ARG A 20 23.16 17.02 -16.06
C ARG A 20 23.85 17.72 -17.22
N PRO A 21 23.86 19.07 -17.21
CA PRO A 21 23.13 19.97 -16.31
C PRO A 21 21.62 19.89 -16.52
N LEU A 22 20.84 20.29 -15.51
CA LEU A 22 19.40 20.43 -15.65
C LEU A 22 19.08 21.56 -16.64
N SER A 23 18.00 21.40 -17.41
CA SER A 23 17.53 22.45 -18.31
C SER A 23 16.97 23.66 -17.54
N PRO A 24 16.93 24.86 -18.13
CA PRO A 24 16.27 26.01 -17.52
C PRO A 24 14.80 25.74 -17.16
N PHE A 25 14.08 24.96 -17.96
CA PHE A 25 12.69 24.57 -17.70
C PHE A 25 12.58 23.65 -16.47
N GLN A 26 13.50 22.67 -16.33
CA GLN A 26 13.55 21.82 -15.13
C GLN A 26 13.88 22.61 -13.88
N LEU A 27 14.83 23.56 -13.94
CA LEU A 27 15.14 24.44 -12.82
C LEU A 27 13.94 25.31 -12.42
N GLN A 28 13.25 25.88 -13.40
CA GLN A 28 12.04 26.68 -13.16
C GLN A 28 10.93 25.83 -12.57
N TYR A 29 10.73 24.60 -13.06
CA TYR A 29 9.75 23.66 -12.53
C TYR A 29 10.07 23.34 -11.07
N ALA A 30 11.30 22.93 -10.76
CA ALA A 30 11.71 22.62 -9.38
C ALA A 30 11.56 23.83 -8.44
N ALA A 31 11.85 25.05 -8.89
CA ALA A 31 11.65 26.26 -8.11
C ALA A 31 10.15 26.49 -7.83
N LYS A 32 9.27 26.29 -8.83
CA LYS A 32 7.82 26.45 -8.67
C LYS A 32 7.22 25.41 -7.70
N ASP A 33 7.78 24.22 -7.62
CA ASP A 33 7.30 23.17 -6.70
C ASP A 33 7.53 23.55 -5.22
N VAL A 34 8.45 24.43 -4.91
CA VAL A 34 8.79 24.78 -3.51
C VAL A 34 8.45 26.23 -3.12
N ILE A 35 8.44 27.19 -4.05
CA ILE A 35 8.28 28.62 -3.73
C ILE A 35 6.96 28.92 -3.02
N TYR A 36 5.92 28.17 -3.34
CA TYR A 36 4.58 28.37 -2.78
C TYR A 36 4.33 27.64 -1.46
N LEU A 37 5.26 26.78 -1.00
CA LEU A 37 5.05 25.96 0.20
C LEU A 37 4.97 26.83 1.47
N PHE A 38 5.72 27.93 1.55
CA PHE A 38 5.67 28.82 2.70
C PHE A 38 4.32 29.52 2.83
N GLU A 39 3.78 30.03 1.73
CA GLU A 39 2.47 30.69 1.73
C GLU A 39 1.35 29.67 2.00
N LEU A 40 1.42 28.50 1.38
CA LEU A 40 0.49 27.40 1.64
C LEU A 40 0.52 26.99 3.12
N LYS A 41 1.70 26.83 3.71
CA LYS A 41 1.85 26.51 5.14
C LYS A 41 1.18 27.57 6.01
N LYS A 42 1.39 28.86 5.70
CA LYS A 42 0.78 29.97 6.46
C LYS A 42 -0.74 29.89 6.41
N ILE A 43 -1.33 29.72 5.22
CA ILE A 43 -2.78 29.62 5.05
C ILE A 43 -3.33 28.42 5.82
N LEU A 44 -2.72 27.23 5.67
CA LEU A 44 -3.17 26.02 6.36
C LEU A 44 -3.06 26.13 7.88
N LEU A 45 -1.98 26.72 8.40
CA LEU A 45 -1.85 26.96 9.84
C LEU A 45 -2.91 27.94 10.38
N GLN A 46 -3.24 28.99 9.63
CA GLN A 46 -4.31 29.91 9.99
C GLN A 46 -5.67 29.19 10.05
N GLU A 47 -5.97 28.35 9.05
CA GLU A 47 -7.21 27.55 9.04
C GLU A 47 -7.28 26.57 10.21
N VAL A 48 -6.21 25.84 10.49
CA VAL A 48 -6.14 24.90 11.62
C VAL A 48 -6.30 25.62 12.96
N THR A 49 -5.70 26.81 13.09
CA THR A 49 -5.80 27.65 14.28
C THR A 49 -7.24 28.16 14.46
N SER A 50 -7.89 28.65 13.41
CA SER A 50 -9.27 29.14 13.47
C SER A 50 -10.28 28.03 13.84
N LEU A 51 -9.97 26.79 13.49
CA LEU A 51 -10.74 25.61 13.86
C LEU A 51 -10.39 25.04 15.25
N HIS A 52 -9.47 25.67 16.00
CA HIS A 52 -8.98 25.20 17.30
C HIS A 52 -8.40 23.75 17.26
N ARG A 53 -7.71 23.38 16.17
CA ARG A 53 -7.18 22.01 15.92
C ARG A 53 -5.65 21.93 15.90
N LEU A 54 -4.95 22.91 16.47
CA LEU A 54 -3.46 22.89 16.48
C LEU A 54 -2.91 21.70 17.25
N ASN A 55 -3.53 21.30 18.36
CA ASN A 55 -3.13 20.12 19.11
C ASN A 55 -3.28 18.82 18.27
N TRP A 56 -4.33 18.71 17.47
CA TRP A 56 -4.50 17.56 16.56
C TRP A 56 -3.37 17.49 15.55
N LEU A 57 -3.02 18.63 14.93
CA LEU A 57 -1.91 18.73 14.01
C LEU A 57 -0.58 18.35 14.68
N GLN A 58 -0.34 18.78 15.91
CA GLN A 58 0.88 18.47 16.67
C GLN A 58 0.99 16.96 16.93
N GLU A 59 -0.09 16.31 17.34
CA GLU A 59 -0.12 14.86 17.56
C GLU A 59 0.14 14.08 16.24
N GLU A 60 -0.41 14.56 15.10
CA GLU A 60 -0.14 13.97 13.78
C GLU A 60 1.33 14.11 13.38
N LEU A 61 1.92 15.30 13.54
CA LEU A 61 3.32 15.53 13.18
C LEU A 61 4.28 14.73 14.07
N LEU A 62 4.03 14.67 15.39
CA LEU A 62 4.83 13.85 16.31
C LEU A 62 4.80 12.36 15.92
N HIS A 63 3.63 11.86 15.52
CA HIS A 63 3.50 10.48 15.05
C HIS A 63 4.32 10.25 13.77
N LEU A 64 4.33 11.20 12.83
CA LEU A 64 5.13 11.08 11.61
C LEU A 64 6.63 11.06 11.89
N GLU A 65 7.12 11.80 12.90
CA GLU A 65 8.52 11.80 13.32
C GLU A 65 8.96 10.46 13.92
N THR A 66 8.04 9.74 14.55
CA THR A 66 8.30 8.44 15.20
C THR A 66 7.99 7.23 14.31
N LEU A 67 7.61 7.46 13.06
CA LEU A 67 7.20 6.40 12.15
C LEU A 67 8.41 5.59 11.69
N GLU A 68 8.48 4.33 12.11
CA GLU A 68 9.43 3.38 11.58
C GLU A 68 8.87 2.74 10.31
N ILE A 69 9.65 2.79 9.23
CA ILE A 69 9.29 2.10 7.98
C ILE A 69 9.68 0.64 8.14
N ALA A 70 8.72 -0.20 8.51
CA ALA A 70 8.95 -1.64 8.54
C ALA A 70 9.16 -2.16 7.11
N GLU A 71 10.22 -2.94 6.92
CA GLU A 71 10.37 -3.70 5.69
C GLU A 71 9.18 -4.65 5.53
N THR A 72 8.54 -4.58 4.38
CA THR A 72 7.36 -5.41 4.12
C THR A 72 7.82 -6.73 3.51
N ASP A 73 7.73 -7.79 4.29
CA ASP A 73 7.93 -9.14 3.80
C ASP A 73 6.87 -9.54 2.78
N ASN A 74 7.23 -10.52 1.96
CA ASN A 74 6.29 -11.16 1.02
C ASN A 74 5.64 -10.22 -0.02
N LEU A 75 6.37 -9.20 -0.48
CA LEU A 75 5.90 -8.28 -1.52
C LEU A 75 5.44 -8.99 -2.80
N HIS A 76 6.06 -10.13 -3.14
CA HIS A 76 5.68 -10.96 -4.28
C HIS A 76 4.23 -11.46 -4.20
N LEU A 77 3.68 -11.64 -2.99
CA LEU A 77 2.28 -12.07 -2.78
C LEU A 77 1.26 -10.93 -2.99
N ARG A 78 1.72 -9.68 -3.16
CA ARG A 78 0.86 -8.54 -3.53
C ARG A 78 0.58 -8.48 -5.03
N ILE A 79 1.31 -9.22 -5.84
CA ILE A 79 1.05 -9.32 -7.28
C ILE A 79 -0.35 -9.90 -7.48
N LYS A 80 -1.11 -9.29 -8.39
CA LYS A 80 -2.46 -9.75 -8.70
C LYS A 80 -2.45 -11.20 -9.18
N GLY A 81 -3.23 -12.07 -8.56
CA GLY A 81 -3.30 -13.51 -8.85
C GLY A 81 -2.33 -14.37 -8.03
N ALA A 82 -1.33 -13.79 -7.34
CA ALA A 82 -0.36 -14.55 -6.54
C ALA A 82 -1.01 -15.41 -5.44
N LYS A 83 -2.17 -15.01 -4.95
CA LYS A 83 -2.92 -15.76 -3.92
C LYS A 83 -3.50 -17.07 -4.43
N ASP A 84 -3.73 -17.17 -5.73
CA ASP A 84 -4.35 -18.34 -6.37
C ASP A 84 -3.30 -19.38 -6.79
N LEU A 85 -2.02 -19.06 -6.67
CA LEU A 85 -0.90 -19.94 -6.98
C LEU A 85 -0.76 -21.07 -5.95
N THR A 86 -0.24 -22.22 -6.39
CA THR A 86 0.20 -23.31 -5.51
C THR A 86 1.39 -22.88 -4.66
N ASP A 87 1.72 -23.62 -3.60
CA ASP A 87 2.87 -23.29 -2.74
C ASP A 87 4.19 -23.33 -3.52
N LEU A 88 4.35 -24.34 -4.41
CA LEU A 88 5.48 -24.41 -5.33
C LEU A 88 5.54 -23.17 -6.23
N GLN A 89 4.43 -22.78 -6.82
CA GLN A 89 4.37 -21.62 -7.71
C GLN A 89 4.65 -20.30 -6.96
N ARG A 90 4.20 -20.16 -5.71
CA ARG A 90 4.55 -19.00 -4.86
C ARG A 90 6.05 -18.94 -4.56
N HIS A 91 6.67 -20.11 -4.32
CA HIS A 91 8.11 -20.18 -4.13
C HIS A 91 8.87 -19.76 -5.40
N GLN A 92 8.45 -20.24 -6.56
CA GLN A 92 9.00 -19.81 -7.85
C GLN A 92 8.79 -18.30 -8.09
N LEU A 93 7.60 -17.78 -7.77
CA LEU A 93 7.30 -16.34 -7.89
C LEU A 93 8.22 -15.51 -7.02
N LYS A 94 8.50 -15.97 -5.78
CA LYS A 94 9.44 -15.28 -4.88
C LYS A 94 10.84 -15.23 -5.49
N ALA A 95 11.34 -16.34 -6.00
CA ALA A 95 12.66 -16.41 -6.63
C ALA A 95 12.77 -15.46 -7.84
N LEU A 96 11.76 -15.43 -8.70
CA LEU A 96 11.69 -14.52 -9.85
C LEU A 96 11.57 -13.05 -9.44
N PHE A 97 10.81 -12.77 -8.38
CA PHE A 97 10.67 -11.44 -7.81
C PHE A 97 12.01 -10.91 -7.30
N ASP A 98 12.71 -11.70 -6.51
CA ASP A 98 14.03 -11.38 -5.97
C ASP A 98 15.07 -11.19 -7.09
N TYR A 99 15.01 -12.01 -8.15
CA TYR A 99 15.82 -11.86 -9.34
C TYR A 99 15.56 -10.53 -10.05
N ARG A 100 14.28 -10.20 -10.28
CA ARG A 100 13.88 -8.94 -10.89
C ARG A 100 14.43 -7.75 -10.12
N ASP A 101 14.30 -7.76 -8.80
CA ASP A 101 14.73 -6.65 -7.95
C ASP A 101 16.26 -6.48 -7.99
N LYS A 102 17.03 -7.57 -7.97
CA LYS A 102 18.48 -7.54 -8.19
C LYS A 102 18.85 -6.95 -9.56
N GLN A 103 18.13 -7.33 -10.62
CA GLN A 103 18.38 -6.75 -11.95
C GLN A 103 17.98 -5.28 -12.01
N ALA A 104 16.89 -4.89 -11.39
CA ALA A 104 16.43 -3.51 -11.30
C ALA A 104 17.47 -2.61 -10.61
N GLN A 105 18.06 -3.08 -9.52
CA GLN A 105 19.16 -2.39 -8.83
C GLN A 105 20.39 -2.21 -9.75
N LYS A 106 20.85 -3.29 -10.43
CA LYS A 106 21.98 -3.23 -11.37
C LYS A 106 21.75 -2.24 -12.54
N LEU A 107 20.50 -2.15 -12.99
CA LEU A 107 20.10 -1.28 -14.10
C LEU A 107 19.74 0.14 -13.63
N ASN A 108 19.68 0.37 -12.32
CA ASN A 108 19.17 1.59 -11.70
C ASN A 108 17.81 2.01 -12.28
N LYS A 109 16.87 1.06 -12.31
CA LYS A 109 15.51 1.22 -12.83
C LYS A 109 14.50 0.70 -11.83
N PRO A 110 13.28 1.23 -11.81
CA PRO A 110 12.19 0.62 -11.04
C PRO A 110 11.93 -0.84 -11.47
N PRO A 111 11.58 -1.75 -10.55
CA PRO A 111 11.38 -3.17 -10.87
C PRO A 111 10.40 -3.42 -12.02
N TYR A 112 9.27 -2.70 -12.05
CA TYR A 112 8.25 -2.83 -13.09
C TYR A 112 8.74 -2.42 -14.51
N GLN A 113 9.81 -1.61 -14.60
CA GLN A 113 10.44 -1.25 -15.87
C GLN A 113 11.46 -2.30 -16.35
N THR A 114 11.81 -3.27 -15.50
CA THR A 114 12.71 -4.37 -15.85
C THR A 114 11.92 -5.58 -16.33
N ILE A 115 11.09 -6.15 -15.46
CA ILE A 115 10.16 -7.24 -15.79
C ILE A 115 8.82 -6.89 -15.14
N GLU A 116 7.76 -6.84 -15.95
CA GLU A 116 6.41 -6.54 -15.49
C GLU A 116 5.83 -7.68 -14.63
N ASP A 117 4.99 -7.37 -13.65
CA ASP A 117 4.34 -8.37 -12.79
C ASP A 117 3.60 -9.45 -13.59
N GLY A 118 2.93 -9.07 -14.68
CA GLY A 118 2.25 -10.00 -15.55
C GLY A 118 3.18 -11.02 -16.22
N ILE A 119 4.43 -10.64 -16.51
CA ILE A 119 5.45 -11.54 -17.07
C ILE A 119 5.94 -12.49 -15.98
N LEU A 120 6.14 -12.02 -14.74
CA LEU A 120 6.51 -12.88 -13.61
C LEU A 120 5.44 -13.95 -13.37
N MET A 121 4.16 -13.57 -13.37
CA MET A 121 3.03 -14.51 -13.25
C MET A 121 3.00 -15.53 -14.40
N ALA A 122 3.17 -15.06 -15.64
CA ALA A 122 3.20 -15.94 -16.81
C ALA A 122 4.36 -16.94 -16.77
N LEU A 123 5.53 -16.54 -16.27
CA LEU A 123 6.70 -17.43 -16.09
C LEU A 123 6.43 -18.53 -15.05
N VAL A 124 5.58 -18.28 -14.07
CA VAL A 124 5.20 -19.27 -13.05
C VAL A 124 4.07 -20.18 -13.53
N GLU A 125 3.07 -19.62 -14.20
CA GLU A 125 1.89 -20.36 -14.63
C GLU A 125 2.14 -21.17 -15.91
N ARG A 126 2.88 -20.61 -16.86
CA ARG A 126 3.14 -21.18 -18.20
C ARG A 126 4.59 -20.96 -18.61
N PRO A 127 5.56 -21.53 -17.88
CA PRO A 127 6.97 -21.22 -18.08
C PRO A 127 7.45 -21.50 -19.52
N LYS A 128 7.11 -22.66 -20.09
CA LYS A 128 7.54 -23.05 -21.45
C LYS A 128 7.07 -22.07 -22.52
N ASP A 129 5.79 -21.72 -22.50
CA ASP A 129 5.19 -20.79 -23.48
C ASP A 129 5.76 -19.38 -23.32
N THR A 130 5.93 -18.92 -22.08
CA THR A 130 6.47 -17.61 -21.78
C THR A 130 7.94 -17.48 -22.19
N ILE A 131 8.74 -18.51 -21.94
CA ILE A 131 10.15 -18.59 -22.35
C ILE A 131 10.25 -18.61 -23.87
N ALA A 132 9.44 -19.42 -24.55
CA ALA A 132 9.42 -19.48 -26.03
C ALA A 132 9.08 -18.11 -26.66
N GLN A 133 8.26 -17.31 -25.99
CA GLN A 133 7.85 -15.97 -26.44
C GLN A 133 8.71 -14.84 -25.88
N TRP A 134 9.78 -15.15 -25.13
CA TRP A 134 10.57 -14.15 -24.40
C TRP A 134 11.03 -12.97 -25.23
N THR A 135 11.51 -13.22 -26.47
CA THR A 135 12.01 -12.18 -27.37
C THR A 135 10.94 -11.17 -27.78
N SER A 136 9.67 -11.61 -27.84
CA SER A 136 8.52 -10.79 -28.24
C SER A 136 7.77 -10.15 -27.08
N LEU A 137 8.09 -10.50 -25.82
CA LEU A 137 7.41 -9.96 -24.65
C LEU A 137 7.63 -8.45 -24.53
N LYS A 138 6.53 -7.71 -24.40
CA LYS A 138 6.53 -6.27 -24.14
C LYS A 138 6.91 -6.00 -22.69
N ARG A 139 7.42 -4.78 -22.44
CA ARG A 139 7.75 -4.27 -21.09
C ARG A 139 8.78 -5.10 -20.32
N LYS A 140 9.70 -5.77 -21.01
CA LYS A 140 10.95 -6.22 -20.42
C LYS A 140 12.07 -5.26 -20.80
N HIS A 141 13.03 -5.06 -19.91
CA HIS A 141 14.16 -4.18 -20.20
C HIS A 141 15.03 -4.81 -21.30
N PRO A 142 15.49 -4.06 -22.31
CA PRO A 142 16.29 -4.60 -23.42
C PRO A 142 17.51 -5.41 -22.98
N ARG A 143 18.18 -5.02 -21.89
CA ARG A 143 19.33 -5.74 -21.33
C ARG A 143 19.00 -7.11 -20.74
N LEU A 144 17.71 -7.44 -20.54
CA LEU A 144 17.26 -8.74 -20.08
C LEU A 144 16.82 -9.68 -21.22
N GLN A 145 17.10 -9.29 -22.48
CA GLN A 145 16.75 -10.15 -23.61
C GLN A 145 17.42 -11.54 -23.55
N ASN A 146 18.65 -11.59 -23.03
CA ASN A 146 19.42 -12.83 -22.91
C ASN A 146 19.30 -13.48 -21.53
N ALA A 147 18.36 -13.05 -20.70
CA ALA A 147 18.16 -13.57 -19.33
C ALA A 147 17.43 -14.92 -19.27
N ILE A 148 17.11 -15.55 -20.41
CA ILE A 148 16.35 -16.81 -20.46
C ILE A 148 17.06 -17.91 -19.68
N ALA A 149 18.36 -18.10 -19.93
CA ALA A 149 19.14 -19.14 -19.26
C ALA A 149 19.15 -18.97 -17.73
N ASP A 150 19.29 -17.72 -17.25
CA ASP A 150 19.25 -17.41 -15.83
C ASP A 150 17.88 -17.72 -15.24
N ILE A 151 16.80 -17.34 -15.96
CA ILE A 151 15.41 -17.58 -15.53
C ILE A 151 15.08 -19.06 -15.51
N GLU A 152 15.51 -19.81 -16.51
CA GLU A 152 15.32 -21.28 -16.54
C GLU A 152 16.05 -21.98 -15.41
N ALA A 153 17.32 -21.63 -15.18
CA ALA A 153 18.10 -22.15 -14.07
C ALA A 153 17.45 -21.83 -12.72
N LEU A 154 17.00 -20.59 -12.56
CA LEU A 154 16.34 -20.14 -11.34
C LEU A 154 15.02 -20.90 -11.09
N LEU A 155 14.20 -21.09 -12.11
CA LEU A 155 12.95 -21.88 -11.98
C LEU A 155 13.24 -23.34 -11.64
N GLN A 156 14.26 -23.96 -12.23
CA GLN A 156 14.66 -25.32 -11.90
C GLN A 156 15.18 -25.42 -10.46
N GLN A 157 16.02 -24.48 -10.02
CA GLN A 157 16.48 -24.42 -8.65
C GLN A 157 15.30 -24.28 -7.68
N ALA A 158 14.35 -23.37 -7.94
CA ALA A 158 13.18 -23.16 -7.12
C ALA A 158 12.28 -24.43 -7.03
N ILE A 159 12.21 -25.23 -8.09
CA ILE A 159 11.51 -26.53 -8.05
C ILE A 159 12.22 -27.51 -7.11
N GLN A 160 13.55 -27.62 -7.19
CA GLN A 160 14.32 -28.51 -6.32
C GLN A 160 14.21 -28.10 -4.84
N GLU A 161 14.32 -26.80 -4.57
CA GLU A 161 14.14 -26.25 -3.22
C GLU A 161 12.71 -26.52 -2.69
N ALA A 162 11.69 -26.28 -3.50
CA ALA A 162 10.30 -26.55 -3.14
C ALA A 162 10.05 -28.04 -2.84
N GLN A 163 10.65 -28.95 -3.62
CA GLN A 163 10.59 -30.39 -3.36
C GLN A 163 11.26 -30.78 -2.05
N ALA A 164 12.44 -30.20 -1.76
CA ALA A 164 13.16 -30.43 -0.50
C ALA A 164 12.35 -29.90 0.71
N LEU A 165 11.61 -28.82 0.54
CA LEU A 165 10.71 -28.25 1.55
C LEU A 165 9.33 -28.94 1.63
N GLY A 166 9.03 -29.91 0.76
CA GLY A 166 7.75 -30.61 0.71
C GLY A 166 6.58 -29.72 0.26
N LEU A 167 6.86 -28.66 -0.51
CA LEU A 167 5.82 -27.73 -0.96
C LEU A 167 4.90 -28.36 -2.01
N SER A 168 3.59 -28.15 -1.84
CA SER A 168 2.58 -28.74 -2.72
C SER A 168 2.49 -28.00 -4.05
N ASN A 169 2.39 -28.77 -5.14
CA ASN A 169 2.00 -28.24 -6.45
C ASN A 169 0.50 -28.41 -6.74
N ARG A 170 -0.30 -28.74 -5.74
CA ARG A 170 -1.74 -28.84 -5.89
C ARG A 170 -2.40 -27.52 -5.54
N PRO A 171 -3.42 -27.06 -6.30
CA PRO A 171 -4.21 -25.92 -5.91
C PRO A 171 -4.76 -26.10 -4.50
N TYR A 172 -4.69 -25.05 -3.71
CA TYR A 172 -5.28 -25.06 -2.39
C TYR A 172 -6.81 -24.97 -2.51
N TYR A 173 -7.50 -25.95 -1.99
CA TYR A 173 -8.95 -25.94 -1.84
C TYR A 173 -9.30 -25.85 -0.36
N PRO A 174 -9.90 -24.72 0.10
CA PRO A 174 -10.25 -24.59 1.50
C PRO A 174 -11.23 -25.66 1.93
N THR A 175 -11.01 -26.26 3.09
CA THR A 175 -11.91 -27.20 3.73
C THR A 175 -13.25 -26.55 4.08
N GLN A 176 -14.26 -27.36 4.39
CA GLN A 176 -15.56 -26.83 4.80
C GLN A 176 -15.46 -26.00 6.10
N ALA A 177 -14.60 -26.42 7.02
CA ALA A 177 -14.32 -25.68 8.26
C ALA A 177 -13.69 -24.32 7.98
N GLU A 178 -12.71 -24.23 7.06
CA GLU A 178 -12.08 -22.97 6.68
C GLU A 178 -13.04 -22.03 5.94
N LYS A 179 -13.91 -22.57 5.11
CA LYS A 179 -14.98 -21.79 4.46
C LYS A 179 -15.92 -21.20 5.50
N GLN A 180 -16.35 -22.00 6.48
CA GLN A 180 -17.20 -21.53 7.55
C GLN A 180 -16.51 -20.48 8.39
N ALA A 181 -15.25 -20.70 8.80
CA ALA A 181 -14.46 -19.71 9.54
C ALA A 181 -14.29 -18.39 8.77
N ALA A 182 -14.14 -18.44 7.43
CA ALA A 182 -14.09 -17.25 6.61
C ALA A 182 -15.43 -16.48 6.58
N LEU A 183 -16.55 -17.19 6.54
CA LEU A 183 -17.88 -16.59 6.63
C LEU A 183 -18.11 -15.95 8.01
N ASP A 184 -17.75 -16.65 9.09
CA ASP A 184 -17.88 -16.15 10.47
C ASP A 184 -17.07 -14.87 10.68
N ARG A 185 -15.81 -14.84 10.17
CA ARG A 185 -14.97 -13.62 10.19
C ARG A 185 -15.61 -12.47 9.42
N ARG A 186 -16.17 -12.75 8.24
CA ARG A 186 -16.84 -11.73 7.44
C ARG A 186 -18.05 -11.15 8.17
N ASP A 187 -18.85 -12.01 8.82
CA ASP A 187 -20.03 -11.60 9.56
C ASP A 187 -19.65 -10.83 10.84
N GLN A 188 -18.59 -11.22 11.54
CA GLN A 188 -18.04 -10.48 12.66
C GLN A 188 -17.61 -9.08 12.24
N LEU A 189 -16.84 -8.96 11.16
CA LEU A 189 -16.39 -7.67 10.62
C LEU A 189 -17.57 -6.78 10.20
N ARG A 190 -18.60 -7.37 9.58
CA ARG A 190 -19.82 -6.63 9.22
C ARG A 190 -20.48 -6.04 10.47
N ARG A 191 -20.72 -6.86 11.51
CA ARG A 191 -21.29 -6.40 12.79
C ARG A 191 -20.48 -5.27 13.42
N CYS A 192 -19.16 -5.36 13.39
CA CYS A 192 -18.28 -4.32 13.89
C CYS A 192 -18.42 -3.02 13.08
N LYS A 193 -18.45 -3.11 11.75
CA LYS A 193 -18.68 -1.96 10.87
C LYS A 193 -20.04 -1.31 11.09
N ASP A 194 -21.09 -2.12 11.27
CA ASP A 194 -22.44 -1.64 11.56
C ASP A 194 -22.50 -0.94 12.93
N PHE A 195 -21.77 -1.43 13.93
CA PHE A 195 -21.64 -0.81 15.25
C PHE A 195 -20.97 0.57 15.16
N PHE A 196 -19.87 0.72 14.42
CA PHE A 196 -19.15 1.99 14.31
C PHE A 196 -19.77 2.97 13.31
N LYS A 197 -20.67 2.53 12.45
CA LYS A 197 -21.27 3.37 11.42
C LYS A 197 -21.98 4.60 11.99
N PRO A 198 -22.91 4.49 12.98
CA PRO A 198 -23.59 5.66 13.54
C PRO A 198 -22.62 6.64 14.23
N ILE A 199 -21.56 6.14 14.88
CA ILE A 199 -20.52 6.98 15.49
C ILE A 199 -19.80 7.77 14.38
N ARG A 200 -19.40 7.10 13.31
CA ARG A 200 -18.74 7.74 12.17
C ARG A 200 -19.62 8.76 11.47
N ASP A 201 -20.90 8.43 11.27
CA ASP A 201 -21.88 9.32 10.66
C ASP A 201 -22.08 10.59 11.54
N HIS A 202 -22.11 10.46 12.86
CA HIS A 202 -22.19 11.58 13.79
C HIS A 202 -20.91 12.47 13.73
N ILE A 203 -19.72 11.85 13.72
CA ILE A 203 -18.46 12.57 13.54
C ILE A 203 -18.45 13.32 12.22
N GLN A 204 -18.94 12.70 11.14
CA GLN A 204 -19.04 13.33 9.82
C GLN A 204 -19.96 14.56 9.82
N GLN A 205 -21.06 14.50 10.54
CA GLN A 205 -21.98 15.64 10.68
C GLN A 205 -21.34 16.81 11.44
N GLN A 206 -20.58 16.52 12.50
CA GLN A 206 -19.96 17.57 13.35
C GLN A 206 -18.68 18.14 12.75
N TYR A 207 -17.80 17.31 12.16
CA TYR A 207 -16.44 17.67 11.78
C TYR A 207 -16.14 17.58 10.29
N GLY A 208 -17.08 17.02 9.51
CA GLY A 208 -16.91 16.76 8.08
C GLY A 208 -16.32 15.39 7.75
N GLU A 209 -16.49 14.96 6.50
CA GLU A 209 -16.09 13.64 6.01
C GLU A 209 -14.59 13.37 6.19
N SER A 210 -13.73 14.36 5.95
CA SER A 210 -12.28 14.20 6.06
C SER A 210 -11.84 13.83 7.47
N ILE A 211 -12.47 14.41 8.51
CA ILE A 211 -12.15 14.11 9.90
C ILE A 211 -12.69 12.72 10.28
N ALA A 212 -13.92 12.40 9.88
CA ALA A 212 -14.48 11.07 10.11
C ALA A 212 -13.61 9.97 9.47
N ALA A 213 -13.13 10.22 8.26
CA ALA A 213 -12.22 9.30 7.56
C ALA A 213 -10.83 9.21 8.19
N LEU A 214 -10.33 10.27 8.83
CA LEU A 214 -9.04 10.29 9.52
C LEU A 214 -9.10 9.57 10.87
N VAL A 215 -10.14 9.84 11.66
CA VAL A 215 -10.28 9.38 13.05
C VAL A 215 -10.77 7.93 13.13
N LEU A 216 -11.69 7.53 12.25
CA LEU A 216 -12.31 6.21 12.25
C LEU A 216 -12.24 5.58 10.86
N THR A 217 -11.00 5.21 10.45
CA THR A 217 -10.77 4.52 9.17
C THR A 217 -11.35 3.10 9.19
N VAL A 218 -11.62 2.55 8.01
CA VAL A 218 -12.01 1.13 7.87
C VAL A 218 -10.97 0.21 8.53
N ARG A 219 -9.68 0.53 8.41
CA ARG A 219 -8.60 -0.25 9.03
C ARG A 219 -8.64 -0.20 10.55
N ILE A 220 -8.87 0.96 11.15
CA ILE A 220 -9.02 1.10 12.60
C ILE A 220 -10.20 0.25 13.09
N ILE A 221 -11.33 0.30 12.38
CA ILE A 221 -12.50 -0.54 12.71
C ILE A 221 -12.18 -2.04 12.61
N GLU A 222 -11.43 -2.44 11.59
CA GLU A 222 -10.96 -3.82 11.44
C GLU A 222 -10.01 -4.23 12.57
N ASP A 223 -9.09 -3.36 12.96
CA ASP A 223 -8.15 -3.63 14.05
C ASP A 223 -8.87 -3.70 15.41
N PHE A 224 -9.90 -2.91 15.64
CA PHE A 224 -10.81 -3.05 16.80
C PHE A 224 -11.57 -4.38 16.77
N CYS A 225 -12.11 -4.75 15.62
CA CYS A 225 -12.84 -6.00 15.43
C CYS A 225 -12.00 -7.23 15.79
N TRP A 226 -10.70 -7.18 15.51
CA TRP A 226 -9.77 -8.28 15.77
C TRP A 226 -8.97 -8.12 17.06
N GLU A 227 -9.37 -7.20 17.93
CA GLU A 227 -8.69 -6.90 19.21
C GLU A 227 -7.18 -6.59 19.05
N ARG A 228 -6.76 -6.18 17.86
CA ARG A 228 -5.36 -5.78 17.57
C ARG A 228 -5.07 -4.39 18.09
N TYR A 229 -6.10 -3.58 18.24
CA TYR A 229 -6.04 -2.18 18.62
C TYR A 229 -7.15 -1.86 19.60
N LYS A 230 -6.86 -0.97 20.54
CA LYS A 230 -7.84 -0.43 21.49
C LYS A 230 -7.97 1.05 21.28
N LEU A 231 -9.04 1.63 21.78
CA LEU A 231 -9.28 3.07 21.70
C LEU A 231 -8.11 3.86 22.33
N SER A 232 -7.56 3.36 23.45
CA SER A 232 -6.39 3.92 24.13
C SER A 232 -5.11 3.98 23.28
N HIS A 233 -5.00 3.22 22.20
CA HIS A 233 -3.86 3.26 21.27
C HIS A 233 -3.97 4.37 20.23
N LEU A 234 -5.14 4.96 20.06
CA LEU A 234 -5.33 6.09 19.16
C LEU A 234 -4.71 7.37 19.75
N LYS A 235 -4.48 8.34 18.89
CA LYS A 235 -4.10 9.70 19.30
C LYS A 235 -5.18 10.30 20.18
N GLN A 236 -4.77 11.13 21.15
CA GLN A 236 -5.67 11.64 22.18
C GLN A 236 -6.88 12.40 21.60
N TYR A 237 -6.64 13.23 20.58
CA TYR A 237 -7.74 13.94 19.93
C TYR A 237 -8.76 12.98 19.28
N ALA A 238 -8.29 11.88 18.66
CA ALA A 238 -9.16 10.89 18.02
C ALA A 238 -9.98 10.12 19.06
N GLN A 239 -9.34 9.73 20.19
CA GLN A 239 -10.06 9.13 21.33
C GLN A 239 -11.18 10.04 21.83
N ASN A 240 -10.88 11.33 22.02
CA ASN A 240 -11.86 12.30 22.53
C ASN A 240 -13.05 12.46 21.55
N ILE A 241 -12.78 12.55 20.26
CA ILE A 241 -13.82 12.67 19.22
C ILE A 241 -14.71 11.44 19.21
N ILE A 242 -14.11 10.22 19.22
CA ILE A 242 -14.88 8.97 19.18
C ILE A 242 -15.72 8.80 20.45
N ARG A 243 -15.14 9.06 21.65
CA ARG A 243 -15.88 8.96 22.92
C ARG A 243 -17.04 9.95 22.99
N GLN A 244 -16.79 11.20 22.57
CA GLN A 244 -17.84 12.23 22.56
C GLN A 244 -18.95 11.84 21.60
N ALA A 245 -18.62 11.42 20.36
CA ALA A 245 -19.62 11.01 19.38
C ALA A 245 -20.44 9.80 19.86
N ALA A 246 -19.80 8.82 20.51
CA ALA A 246 -20.49 7.68 21.07
C ALA A 246 -21.41 8.07 22.23
N ALA A 247 -20.96 8.96 23.12
CA ALA A 247 -21.78 9.48 24.22
C ALA A 247 -23.01 10.25 23.72
N ASP A 248 -22.83 11.10 22.69
CA ASP A 248 -23.90 11.91 22.09
C ASP A 248 -25.03 11.05 21.49
N ILE A 249 -24.70 9.85 20.99
CA ILE A 249 -25.68 8.92 20.40
C ILE A 249 -26.04 7.77 21.36
N GLY A 250 -25.55 7.78 22.60
CA GLY A 250 -25.84 6.75 23.62
C GLY A 250 -25.24 5.38 23.34
N THR A 251 -24.10 5.30 22.64
CA THR A 251 -23.41 4.04 22.31
C THR A 251 -22.31 3.73 23.32
N ASP A 252 -22.32 2.50 23.87
CA ASP A 252 -21.30 2.05 24.82
C ASP A 252 -20.04 1.54 24.08
N LEU A 253 -18.87 2.08 24.44
CA LEU A 253 -17.56 1.73 23.88
C LEU A 253 -16.71 0.84 24.80
N SER A 254 -17.22 0.41 25.94
CA SER A 254 -16.44 -0.29 26.98
C SER A 254 -15.67 -1.52 26.47
N GLN A 255 -16.19 -2.21 25.47
CA GLN A 255 -15.51 -3.36 24.86
C GLN A 255 -14.29 -2.98 23.99
N TYR A 256 -14.12 -1.69 23.65
CA TYR A 256 -13.02 -1.20 22.80
C TYR A 256 -12.01 -0.33 23.56
N GLU A 257 -12.17 -0.12 24.85
CA GLU A 257 -11.26 0.67 25.71
C GLU A 257 -9.86 0.05 25.93
#